data_fb4182f3c187cc99e7c60fb44a16b86d
#
_entry.id   fb4182f3c187cc99e7c60fb44a16b86d
#
_cell.length_a   1.000
_cell.length_b   1.000
_cell.length_c   1.000
_cell.angle_alpha   90.00
_cell.angle_beta   90.00
_cell.angle_gamma   90.00
#
_symmetry.space_group_name_H-M   'P 1'
#
loop_
_entity.id
_entity.type
_entity.pdbx_description
1 polymer ?
#
loop_
_entity_poly.entity_id
_entity_poly.type
_entity_poly.pdbx_seq_one_letter_code
_entity_poly.pdbx_strand_id
1 'polypeptide(L)'
;MTFNSVEDAIRYIEMVVNQAMYDMADEMKEIMDTVTQEQVEGWTYQIFDSVIAQAYGREAIAEFTDNGHWVSWNRQSVGNPIKFLDAGTTVGRDASTIMEESFSKCQIEIPVKFKEYLLAAGIPIE
;
A
#
# COMPACT_ATOMS: atom_id res chain seq x y z
N MET A 1 -4.79 2.33 30.71
CA MET A 1 -5.74 1.26 30.47
C MET A 1 -5.51 0.12 31.47
N THR A 2 -6.57 -0.43 32.01
CA THR A 2 -6.49 -1.49 33.02
C THR A 2 -7.17 -2.75 32.50
N PHE A 3 -6.55 -3.91 32.76
CA PHE A 3 -7.11 -5.20 32.39
C PHE A 3 -7.37 -6.03 33.64
N ASN A 4 -8.41 -6.87 33.60
CA ASN A 4 -8.77 -7.72 34.70
C ASN A 4 -7.86 -8.98 34.84
N SER A 5 -7.19 -9.33 33.72
CA SER A 5 -6.30 -10.49 33.69
C SER A 5 -5.29 -10.32 32.54
N VAL A 6 -4.25 -11.17 32.59
CA VAL A 6 -3.29 -11.26 31.46
C VAL A 6 -3.98 -11.69 30.17
N GLU A 7 -4.97 -12.58 30.28
CA GLU A 7 -5.74 -13.02 29.10
C GLU A 7 -6.50 -11.87 28.44
N ASP A 8 -7.10 -10.98 29.23
CA ASP A 8 -7.81 -9.81 28.72
C ASP A 8 -6.86 -8.85 28.04
N ALA A 9 -5.65 -8.66 28.59
CA ALA A 9 -4.61 -7.84 28.00
C ALA A 9 -4.17 -8.41 26.64
N ILE A 10 -3.97 -9.71 26.55
CA ILE A 10 -3.57 -10.39 25.31
C ILE A 10 -4.65 -10.25 24.24
N ARG A 11 -5.91 -10.47 24.60
CA ARG A 11 -7.04 -10.31 23.65
C ARG A 11 -7.13 -8.89 23.11
N TYR A 12 -6.92 -7.91 23.98
CA TYR A 12 -6.94 -6.51 23.55
C TYR A 12 -5.83 -6.21 22.55
N ILE A 13 -4.61 -6.66 22.85
CA ILE A 13 -3.45 -6.46 21.97
C ILE A 13 -3.69 -7.15 20.62
N GLU A 14 -4.19 -8.39 20.63
CA GLU A 14 -4.51 -9.11 19.38
C GLU A 14 -5.57 -8.38 18.54
N MET A 15 -6.61 -7.88 19.21
CA MET A 15 -7.64 -7.10 18.54
C MET A 15 -7.05 -5.84 17.89
N VAL A 16 -6.23 -5.10 18.62
CA VAL A 16 -5.60 -3.87 18.13
C VAL A 16 -4.67 -4.18 16.96
N VAL A 17 -3.85 -5.23 17.04
CA VAL A 17 -2.96 -5.63 15.97
C VAL A 17 -3.75 -6.02 14.71
N ASN A 18 -4.83 -6.78 14.86
CA ASN A 18 -5.67 -7.17 13.73
C ASN A 18 -6.31 -5.95 13.06
N GLN A 19 -6.79 -4.98 13.83
CA GLN A 19 -7.33 -3.72 13.30
C GLN A 19 -6.24 -2.91 12.61
N ALA A 20 -5.04 -2.87 13.20
CA ALA A 20 -3.91 -2.16 12.63
C ALA A 20 -3.52 -2.73 11.26
N MET A 21 -3.67 -4.03 11.05
CA MET A 21 -3.33 -4.64 9.75
C MET A 21 -4.24 -4.14 8.62
N TYR A 22 -5.53 -3.90 8.89
CA TYR A 22 -6.41 -3.27 7.90
C TYR A 22 -5.93 -1.87 7.54
N ASP A 23 -5.57 -1.07 8.55
CA ASP A 23 -5.08 0.28 8.31
C ASP A 23 -3.74 0.26 7.57
N MET A 24 -2.84 -0.67 7.91
CA MET A 24 -1.55 -0.79 7.22
C MET A 24 -1.72 -1.24 5.78
N ALA A 25 -2.68 -2.13 5.50
CA ALA A 25 -2.98 -2.52 4.12
C ALA A 25 -3.46 -1.31 3.31
N ASP A 26 -4.35 -0.50 3.86
CA ASP A 26 -4.83 0.73 3.22
C ASP A 26 -3.71 1.74 3.00
N GLU A 27 -2.81 1.91 3.98
CA GLU A 27 -1.66 2.80 3.86
C GLU A 27 -0.70 2.34 2.76
N MET A 28 -0.40 1.05 2.70
CA MET A 28 0.46 0.49 1.65
C MET A 28 -0.16 0.72 0.27
N LYS A 29 -1.46 0.49 0.12
CA LYS A 29 -2.17 0.73 -1.13
C LYS A 29 -2.07 2.20 -1.54
N GLU A 30 -2.30 3.11 -0.60
CA GLU A 30 -2.20 4.55 -0.85
C GLU A 30 -0.78 4.94 -1.30
N ILE A 31 0.24 4.43 -0.64
CA ILE A 31 1.63 4.69 -1.02
C ILE A 31 1.91 4.19 -2.45
N MET A 32 1.51 2.96 -2.75
CA MET A 32 1.74 2.34 -4.06
C MET A 32 0.96 3.05 -5.16
N ASP A 33 -0.30 3.43 -4.91
CA ASP A 33 -1.11 4.21 -5.85
C ASP A 33 -0.50 5.59 -6.09
N THR A 34 0.00 6.24 -5.04
CA THR A 34 0.63 7.56 -5.14
C THR A 34 1.90 7.49 -6.00
N VAL A 35 2.77 6.51 -5.75
CA VAL A 35 3.98 6.31 -6.57
C VAL A 35 3.59 6.08 -8.03
N THR A 36 2.56 5.29 -8.27
CA THR A 36 2.07 5.01 -9.63
C THR A 36 1.60 6.30 -10.32
N GLN A 37 0.79 7.11 -9.65
CA GLN A 37 0.26 8.35 -10.23
C GLN A 37 1.36 9.38 -10.47
N GLU A 38 2.37 9.45 -9.62
CA GLU A 38 3.52 10.34 -9.81
C GLU A 38 4.27 10.05 -11.12
N GLN A 39 4.31 8.78 -11.54
CA GLN A 39 4.98 8.38 -12.77
C GLN A 39 4.25 8.84 -14.03
N VAL A 40 2.96 9.15 -13.91
CA VAL A 40 2.14 9.60 -15.04
C VAL A 40 1.66 11.05 -14.85
N GLU A 41 2.20 11.75 -13.87
CA GLU A 41 1.87 13.15 -13.63
C GLU A 41 2.16 14.00 -14.88
N GLY A 42 1.19 14.83 -15.26
CA GLY A 42 1.31 15.63 -16.46
C GLY A 42 0.96 14.91 -17.76
N TRP A 43 0.65 13.62 -17.68
CA TRP A 43 0.22 12.85 -18.85
C TRP A 43 -1.30 12.96 -19.05
N THR A 44 -1.75 12.56 -20.21
CA THR A 44 -3.19 12.64 -20.57
C THR A 44 -4.01 11.45 -20.10
N TYR A 45 -3.46 10.60 -19.27
CA TYR A 45 -4.16 9.43 -18.74
C TYR A 45 -3.87 9.21 -17.25
N GLN A 46 -4.76 8.46 -16.62
CA GLN A 46 -4.63 8.02 -15.22
C GLN A 46 -4.66 6.49 -15.17
N ILE A 47 -4.05 5.92 -14.16
CA ILE A 47 -3.98 4.47 -13.96
C ILE A 47 -4.85 4.07 -12.77
N PHE A 48 -5.64 3.02 -12.95
CA PHE A 48 -6.56 2.51 -11.93
C PHE A 48 -6.36 1.02 -11.71
N ASP A 49 -6.75 0.55 -10.52
CA ASP A 49 -6.83 -0.88 -10.16
C ASP A 49 -5.52 -1.64 -10.27
N SER A 50 -4.39 -0.94 -10.15
CA SER A 50 -3.07 -1.56 -10.25
C SER A 50 -2.55 -2.14 -8.94
N VAL A 51 -3.21 -1.83 -7.82
CA VAL A 51 -2.77 -2.27 -6.49
C VAL A 51 -3.91 -2.99 -5.79
N ILE A 52 -3.60 -4.14 -5.20
CA ILE A 52 -4.50 -4.83 -4.29
C ILE A 52 -3.82 -4.89 -2.91
N ALA A 53 -4.60 -4.64 -1.86
CA ALA A 53 -4.11 -4.71 -0.49
C ALA A 53 -5.13 -5.43 0.38
N GLN A 54 -4.66 -6.32 1.23
CA GLN A 54 -5.51 -7.14 2.10
C GLN A 54 -4.84 -7.34 3.45
N ALA A 55 -5.66 -7.51 4.48
CA ALA A 55 -5.20 -7.85 5.82
C ALA A 55 -5.66 -9.26 6.17
N TYR A 56 -4.74 -10.02 6.76
CA TYR A 56 -4.98 -11.41 7.17
C TYR A 56 -4.48 -11.58 8.61
N GLY A 57 -5.37 -11.39 9.59
CA GLY A 57 -4.98 -11.51 10.99
C GLY A 57 -3.84 -10.57 11.37
N ARG A 58 -2.63 -11.11 11.49
CA ARG A 58 -1.43 -10.35 11.88
C ARG A 58 -0.58 -9.92 10.70
N GLU A 59 -1.07 -10.09 9.48
CA GLU A 59 -0.33 -9.74 8.28
C GLU A 59 -1.12 -8.75 7.44
N ALA A 60 -0.41 -7.86 6.77
CA ALA A 60 -0.94 -6.97 5.76
C ALA A 60 -0.09 -7.11 4.50
N ILE A 61 -0.74 -7.33 3.37
CA ILE A 61 -0.07 -7.56 2.09
C ILE A 61 -0.61 -6.56 1.08
N ALA A 62 0.29 -5.93 0.34
CA ALA A 62 -0.06 -5.10 -0.80
C ALA A 62 0.82 -5.46 -1.98
N GLU A 63 0.23 -5.56 -3.16
CA GLU A 63 0.96 -5.93 -4.37
C GLU A 63 0.36 -5.28 -5.62
N PHE A 64 1.18 -5.16 -6.66
CA PHE A 64 0.69 -4.75 -7.97
C PHE A 64 0.01 -5.93 -8.66
N THR A 65 -1.09 -5.64 -9.35
CA THR A 65 -1.91 -6.66 -10.02
C THR A 65 -1.89 -6.48 -11.52
N ASP A 66 -2.30 -7.53 -12.23
CA ASP A 66 -2.49 -7.48 -13.68
C ASP A 66 -3.83 -6.84 -14.09
N ASN A 67 -4.67 -6.46 -13.12
CA ASN A 67 -5.96 -5.83 -13.36
C ASN A 67 -5.87 -4.34 -13.62
N GLY A 68 -4.68 -3.76 -13.53
CA GLY A 68 -4.45 -2.35 -13.79
C GLY A 68 -4.81 -1.95 -15.21
N HIS A 69 -5.33 -0.74 -15.35
CA HIS A 69 -5.66 -0.18 -16.65
C HIS A 69 -5.48 1.33 -16.62
N TRP A 70 -5.33 1.94 -17.81
CA TRP A 70 -5.28 3.38 -17.91
C TRP A 70 -6.52 3.92 -18.61
N VAL A 71 -6.91 5.13 -18.21
CA VAL A 71 -8.02 5.85 -18.81
C VAL A 71 -7.48 7.18 -19.32
N SER A 72 -7.63 7.42 -20.61
CA SER A 72 -7.38 8.73 -21.23
C SER A 72 -8.72 9.44 -21.44
N TRP A 73 -8.66 10.71 -21.85
CA TRP A 73 -9.87 11.52 -21.98
C TRP A 73 -10.93 10.95 -22.95
N ASN A 74 -10.54 10.10 -23.87
CA ASN A 74 -11.46 9.56 -24.88
C ASN A 74 -11.53 8.04 -24.95
N ARG A 75 -10.79 7.31 -24.14
CA ARG A 75 -10.86 5.84 -24.12
C ARG A 75 -10.20 5.23 -22.89
N GLN A 76 -10.63 4.01 -22.60
CA GLN A 76 -10.04 3.14 -21.58
C GLN A 76 -9.24 2.05 -22.30
N SER A 77 -8.03 1.77 -21.80
CA SER A 77 -7.21 0.65 -22.23
C SER A 77 -7.11 -0.40 -21.14
N VAL A 78 -7.12 -1.65 -21.55
CA VAL A 78 -6.92 -2.80 -20.64
C VAL A 78 -5.52 -3.34 -20.86
N GLY A 79 -4.81 -3.65 -19.79
CA GLY A 79 -3.45 -4.15 -19.84
C GLY A 79 -2.79 -4.00 -18.47
N ASN A 80 -1.51 -4.33 -18.38
CA ASN A 80 -0.75 -4.13 -17.14
C ASN A 80 0.17 -2.91 -17.27
N PRO A 81 -0.33 -1.69 -16.98
CA PRO A 81 0.48 -0.49 -17.14
C PRO A 81 1.70 -0.45 -16.23
N ILE A 82 1.63 -1.08 -15.06
CA ILE A 82 2.75 -1.11 -14.10
C ILE A 82 3.95 -1.82 -14.72
N LYS A 83 3.74 -2.92 -15.40
CA LYS A 83 4.80 -3.68 -16.05
C LYS A 83 5.55 -2.80 -17.07
N PHE A 84 4.83 -2.03 -17.88
CA PHE A 84 5.44 -1.14 -18.87
C PHE A 84 6.16 0.04 -18.22
N LEU A 85 5.58 0.62 -17.17
CA LEU A 85 6.18 1.74 -16.45
C LEU A 85 7.46 1.31 -15.73
N ASP A 86 7.42 0.15 -15.07
CA ASP A 86 8.55 -0.36 -14.30
C ASP A 86 9.72 -0.76 -15.19
N ALA A 87 9.45 -1.47 -16.28
CA ALA A 87 10.47 -1.99 -17.19
C ALA A 87 10.88 -1.04 -18.30
N GLY A 88 10.13 0.06 -18.51
CA GLY A 88 10.31 0.92 -19.67
C GLY A 88 9.66 0.32 -20.91
N THR A 89 9.75 1.03 -22.03
CA THR A 89 9.19 0.60 -23.32
C THR A 89 10.23 0.66 -24.42
N THR A 90 10.00 -0.11 -25.50
CA THR A 90 10.90 -0.15 -26.65
C THR A 90 10.83 1.13 -27.50
N VAL A 91 9.83 1.99 -27.27
CA VAL A 91 9.62 3.25 -28.01
C VAL A 91 10.09 4.48 -27.25
N GLY A 92 11.03 4.33 -26.32
CA GLY A 92 11.72 5.47 -25.73
C GLY A 92 11.29 5.90 -24.34
N ARG A 93 10.48 5.10 -23.64
CA ARG A 93 10.20 5.37 -22.23
C ARG A 93 11.23 4.66 -21.37
N ASP A 94 11.87 5.41 -20.48
CA ASP A 94 12.79 4.86 -19.51
C ASP A 94 12.05 4.08 -18.42
N ALA A 95 12.73 3.09 -17.83
CA ALA A 95 12.23 2.36 -16.67
C ALA A 95 12.04 3.32 -15.49
N SER A 96 10.90 3.20 -14.78
CA SER A 96 10.55 4.13 -13.70
C SER A 96 10.79 3.57 -12.31
N THR A 97 11.13 2.29 -12.18
CA THR A 97 11.39 1.62 -10.90
C THR A 97 10.24 1.75 -9.89
N ILE A 98 9.00 1.71 -10.38
CA ILE A 98 7.79 1.86 -9.55
C ILE A 98 7.76 0.84 -8.41
N MET A 99 8.07 -0.42 -8.68
CA MET A 99 8.03 -1.49 -7.67
C MET A 99 9.07 -1.26 -6.58
N GLU A 100 10.30 -0.91 -6.97
CA GLU A 100 11.38 -0.62 -6.02
C GLU A 100 11.07 0.60 -5.17
N GLU A 101 10.61 1.67 -5.77
CA GLU A 101 10.25 2.91 -5.06
C GLU A 101 9.09 2.68 -4.10
N SER A 102 8.06 1.95 -4.51
CA SER A 102 6.92 1.59 -3.66
C SER A 102 7.37 0.78 -2.45
N PHE A 103 8.21 -0.23 -2.68
CA PHE A 103 8.75 -1.06 -1.61
C PHE A 103 9.57 -0.23 -0.61
N SER A 104 10.46 0.63 -1.12
CA SER A 104 11.31 1.49 -0.26
C SER A 104 10.47 2.44 0.59
N LYS A 105 9.46 3.08 0.02
CA LYS A 105 8.58 3.98 0.77
C LYS A 105 7.77 3.23 1.82
N CYS A 106 7.23 2.07 1.49
CA CYS A 106 6.51 1.23 2.45
C CYS A 106 7.41 0.80 3.60
N GLN A 107 8.65 0.40 3.33
CA GLN A 107 9.59 0.01 4.37
C GLN A 107 9.86 1.12 5.38
N ILE A 108 9.87 2.38 4.92
CA ILE A 108 10.13 3.54 5.79
C ILE A 108 8.87 3.97 6.53
N GLU A 109 7.75 4.10 5.83
CA GLU A 109 6.54 4.72 6.38
C GLU A 109 5.66 3.76 7.17
N ILE A 110 5.54 2.50 6.77
CA ILE A 110 4.63 1.56 7.42
C ILE A 110 5.02 1.26 8.88
N PRO A 111 6.29 0.99 9.22
CA PRO A 111 6.65 0.78 10.62
C PRO A 111 6.33 1.99 11.51
N VAL A 112 6.50 3.20 11.01
CA VAL A 112 6.18 4.43 11.74
C VAL A 112 4.67 4.52 11.98
N LYS A 113 3.88 4.29 10.96
CA LYS A 113 2.40 4.32 11.05
C LYS A 113 1.87 3.24 11.98
N PHE A 114 2.45 2.04 11.90
CA PHE A 114 2.08 0.94 12.79
C PHE A 114 2.34 1.29 14.25
N LYS A 115 3.52 1.85 14.53
CA LYS A 115 3.87 2.29 15.88
C LYS A 115 2.91 3.37 16.38
N GLU A 116 2.62 4.36 15.56
CA GLU A 116 1.66 5.43 15.91
C GLU A 116 0.28 4.87 16.22
N TYR A 117 -0.18 3.89 15.44
CA TYR A 117 -1.46 3.25 15.68
C TYR A 117 -1.50 2.54 17.03
N LEU A 118 -0.48 1.76 17.34
CA LEU A 118 -0.39 1.04 18.60
C LEU A 118 -0.32 1.99 19.81
N LEU A 119 0.45 3.06 19.70
CA LEU A 119 0.53 4.07 20.76
C LEU A 119 -0.80 4.77 20.98
N ALA A 120 -1.52 5.10 19.92
CA ALA A 120 -2.84 5.72 19.99
C ALA A 120 -3.87 4.81 20.65
N ALA A 121 -3.69 3.50 20.53
CA ALA A 121 -4.55 2.50 21.18
C ALA A 121 -4.18 2.23 22.64
N GLY A 122 -3.14 2.91 23.16
CA GLY A 122 -2.72 2.75 24.55
C GLY A 122 -1.74 1.62 24.79
N ILE A 123 -1.17 1.03 23.73
CA ILE A 123 -0.17 -0.03 23.85
C ILE A 123 1.21 0.63 23.96
N PRO A 124 1.96 0.39 25.07
CA PRO A 124 3.30 0.98 25.22
C PRO A 124 4.30 0.30 24.27
N ILE A 125 5.03 1.14 23.52
CA ILE A 125 6.05 0.69 22.57
C ILE A 125 7.33 1.48 22.83
N GLU A 126 8.42 0.79 22.96
CA GLU A 126 9.73 1.37 23.12
C GLU A 126 10.47 1.58 21.79
#